data_9206047ca8293337768d9420d26ee0d3
#
_entry.id   9206047ca8293337768d9420d26ee0d3
#
_cell.length_a   1.000
_cell.length_b   1.000
_cell.length_c   1.000
_cell.angle_alpha   90.00
_cell.angle_beta   90.00
_cell.angle_gamma   90.00
#
_symmetry.space_group_name_H-M   'P 1'
#
loop_
_entity.id
_entity.type
_entity.pdbx_description
1 polymer ?
#
loop_
_entity_poly.entity_id
_entity_poly.type
_entity_poly.pdbx_seq_one_letter_code
_entity_poly.pdbx_strand_id
1 'polypeptide(L)'
;CSLAVIGKVSAPASRIQVYVKTRCFETFPFPDLTDEQVTQIGQLAEQIDAHRKRQQAEHPTLTLTGMYNVMEKLRAGEELNAKEQTINQQGLVSTLLADHDALDRAVFNAYGWDDLAKALVGLPGATTPLPGKPAAQAEAEEELLMRLVALNKQRAAEEAQGKVRWLRPDYQAPEEAAPTQKELQSTTAEASAPAADKTKATWPKDLATQVTLLRDMLAQSPHSAESLAAQFKRKPLKGVNEVLSA
;
A
#
# COMPACT_ATOMS: atom_id res chain seq x y z
N CYS A 1 -4.18 5.27 -11.63
CA CYS A 1 -2.82 4.97 -11.16
C CYS A 1 -2.22 3.88 -12.01
N SER A 2 -1.22 4.22 -12.81
CA SER A 2 -0.52 3.30 -13.73
C SER A 2 0.36 2.30 -12.98
N LEU A 3 -0.20 1.51 -12.08
CA LEU A 3 0.46 0.32 -11.49
C LEU A 3 0.85 -0.73 -12.57
N ALA A 4 0.39 -0.53 -13.82
CA ALA A 4 0.72 -1.39 -14.95
C ALA A 4 2.18 -1.28 -15.43
N VAL A 5 2.90 -0.21 -15.08
CA VAL A 5 4.30 -0.01 -15.52
C VAL A 5 5.28 -0.92 -14.79
N ILE A 6 4.95 -1.36 -13.57
CA ILE A 6 5.87 -2.14 -12.72
C ILE A 6 5.96 -3.62 -13.15
N GLY A 7 5.07 -4.10 -14.01
CA GLY A 7 5.00 -5.51 -14.44
C GLY A 7 5.94 -5.94 -15.58
N LYS A 8 6.68 -5.03 -16.20
CA LYS A 8 7.51 -5.36 -17.36
C LYS A 8 8.99 -5.57 -17.01
N VAL A 9 9.29 -6.51 -16.15
CA VAL A 9 10.59 -7.15 -16.21
C VAL A 9 10.50 -8.18 -17.33
N SER A 10 11.26 -7.95 -18.41
CA SER A 10 11.35 -8.81 -19.59
C SER A 10 11.72 -10.24 -19.17
N ALA A 11 10.71 -11.10 -19.04
CA ALA A 11 10.90 -12.52 -18.81
C ALA A 11 10.70 -13.27 -20.13
N PRO A 12 11.45 -14.35 -20.42
CA PRO A 12 11.28 -15.13 -21.64
C PRO A 12 9.84 -15.65 -21.74
N ALA A 13 9.35 -15.77 -22.96
CA ALA A 13 7.96 -15.94 -23.39
C ALA A 13 7.15 -17.15 -22.81
N SER A 14 7.63 -17.84 -21.80
CA SER A 14 7.01 -19.04 -21.22
C SER A 14 6.62 -18.95 -19.74
N ARG A 15 6.79 -17.80 -19.08
CA ARG A 15 6.38 -17.63 -17.66
C ARG A 15 5.19 -16.71 -17.53
N ILE A 16 4.09 -17.24 -17.05
CA ILE A 16 2.93 -16.44 -16.59
C ILE A 16 3.43 -15.50 -15.49
N GLN A 17 3.32 -14.19 -15.73
CA GLN A 17 3.66 -13.19 -14.72
C GLN A 17 2.58 -13.23 -13.64
N VAL A 18 2.93 -13.60 -12.43
CA VAL A 18 2.04 -13.62 -11.27
C VAL A 18 2.31 -12.38 -10.43
N TYR A 19 1.26 -11.59 -10.18
CA TYR A 19 1.32 -10.50 -9.23
C TYR A 19 1.37 -11.06 -7.80
N VAL A 20 2.48 -10.85 -7.11
CA VAL A 20 2.66 -11.26 -5.71
C VAL A 20 2.58 -10.01 -4.83
N LYS A 21 1.54 -9.91 -4.01
CA LYS A 21 1.27 -8.75 -3.13
C LYS A 21 2.52 -8.33 -2.33
N THR A 22 3.17 -9.28 -1.66
CA THR A 22 4.35 -9.05 -0.81
C THR A 22 5.59 -8.57 -1.58
N ARG A 23 5.67 -8.85 -2.88
CA ARG A 23 6.80 -8.43 -3.72
C ARG A 23 6.53 -7.19 -4.54
N CYS A 24 5.26 -6.93 -4.86
CA CYS A 24 4.91 -5.86 -5.78
C CYS A 24 4.27 -4.67 -5.07
N PHE A 25 3.40 -4.91 -4.08
CA PHE A 25 2.68 -3.85 -3.38
C PHE A 25 3.36 -3.44 -2.07
N GLU A 26 3.73 -4.39 -1.23
CA GLU A 26 4.32 -4.11 0.09
C GLU A 26 5.71 -3.49 -0.01
N THR A 27 6.43 -3.76 -1.09
CA THR A 27 7.75 -3.16 -1.35
C THR A 27 7.69 -1.91 -2.24
N PHE A 28 6.49 -1.45 -2.62
CA PHE A 28 6.36 -0.28 -3.47
C PHE A 28 6.67 1.00 -2.68
N PRO A 29 7.56 1.87 -3.18
CA PRO A 29 7.96 3.07 -2.47
C PRO A 29 6.92 4.17 -2.64
N PHE A 30 5.87 4.18 -1.82
CA PHE A 30 4.86 5.22 -1.81
C PHE A 30 5.45 6.58 -1.43
N PRO A 31 4.92 7.70 -1.95
CA PRO A 31 5.39 9.04 -1.59
C PRO A 31 4.99 9.39 -0.15
N ASP A 32 5.76 10.29 0.46
CA ASP A 32 5.35 10.92 1.72
C ASP A 32 4.33 12.01 1.39
N LEU A 33 3.09 11.85 1.83
CA LEU A 33 1.98 12.73 1.53
C LEU A 33 1.75 13.76 2.65
N THR A 34 1.45 14.99 2.27
CA THR A 34 0.83 15.96 3.19
C THR A 34 -0.66 15.66 3.34
N ASP A 35 -1.31 16.13 4.40
CA ASP A 35 -2.75 15.96 4.61
C ASP A 35 -3.59 16.54 3.47
N GLU A 36 -3.14 17.65 2.87
CA GLU A 36 -3.76 18.25 1.71
C GLU A 36 -3.67 17.34 0.47
N GLN A 37 -2.50 16.73 0.23
CA GLN A 37 -2.30 15.78 -0.87
C GLN A 37 -3.13 14.50 -0.66
N VAL A 38 -3.20 13.98 0.56
CA VAL A 38 -4.07 12.84 0.92
C VAL A 38 -5.52 13.17 0.58
N THR A 39 -5.99 14.35 0.99
CA THR A 39 -7.36 14.81 0.73
C THR A 39 -7.62 14.97 -0.77
N GLN A 40 -6.72 15.64 -1.50
CA GLN A 40 -6.87 15.88 -2.93
C GLN A 40 -6.88 14.57 -3.74
N ILE A 41 -5.90 13.69 -3.50
CA ILE A 41 -5.81 12.39 -4.19
C ILE A 41 -7.03 11.52 -3.86
N GLY A 42 -7.46 11.53 -2.59
CA GLY A 42 -8.66 10.82 -2.14
C GLY A 42 -9.92 11.30 -2.87
N GLN A 43 -10.14 12.61 -2.93
CA GLN A 43 -11.28 13.20 -3.64
C GLN A 43 -11.30 12.85 -5.14
N LEU A 44 -10.15 12.93 -5.83
CA LEU A 44 -10.04 12.53 -7.23
C LEU A 44 -10.34 11.05 -7.45
N ALA A 45 -9.85 10.19 -6.56
CA ALA A 45 -10.12 8.75 -6.63
C ALA A 45 -11.61 8.43 -6.40
N GLU A 46 -12.24 9.06 -5.42
CA GLU A 46 -13.68 8.95 -5.16
C GLU A 46 -14.52 9.48 -6.33
N GLN A 47 -14.13 10.59 -6.93
CA GLN A 47 -14.79 11.16 -8.12
C GLN A 47 -14.78 10.18 -9.29
N ILE A 48 -13.64 9.54 -9.58
CA ILE A 48 -13.50 8.51 -10.61
C ILE A 48 -14.42 7.31 -10.31
N ASP A 49 -14.44 6.84 -9.07
CA ASP A 49 -15.24 5.68 -8.67
C ASP A 49 -16.74 6.00 -8.75
N ALA A 50 -17.15 7.16 -8.23
CA ALA A 50 -18.54 7.64 -8.30
C ALA A 50 -18.99 7.85 -9.76
N HIS A 51 -18.13 8.40 -10.62
CA HIS A 51 -18.38 8.57 -12.04
C HIS A 51 -18.69 7.22 -12.70
N ARG A 52 -17.81 6.24 -12.54
CA ARG A 52 -17.97 4.89 -13.12
C ARG A 52 -19.26 4.22 -12.66
N LYS A 53 -19.53 4.24 -11.35
CA LYS A 53 -20.73 3.64 -10.77
C LYS A 53 -22.02 4.29 -11.29
N ARG A 54 -22.04 5.64 -11.37
CA ARG A 54 -23.19 6.38 -11.88
C ARG A 54 -23.46 6.04 -13.35
N GLN A 55 -22.44 6.10 -14.22
CA GLN A 55 -22.64 5.81 -15.64
C GLN A 55 -23.08 4.36 -15.89
N GLN A 56 -22.56 3.39 -15.14
CA GLN A 56 -23.00 2.00 -15.24
C GLN A 56 -24.42 1.78 -14.70
N ALA A 57 -24.86 2.53 -13.69
CA ALA A 57 -26.23 2.47 -13.20
C ALA A 57 -27.23 3.06 -14.19
N GLU A 58 -26.87 4.17 -14.87
CA GLU A 58 -27.70 4.81 -15.91
C GLU A 58 -27.71 4.00 -17.21
N HIS A 59 -26.66 3.27 -17.52
CA HIS A 59 -26.46 2.51 -18.74
C HIS A 59 -26.02 1.07 -18.42
N PRO A 60 -26.94 0.12 -18.14
CA PRO A 60 -26.61 -1.25 -17.69
C PRO A 60 -25.74 -2.07 -18.66
N THR A 61 -25.72 -1.72 -19.94
CA THR A 61 -24.87 -2.38 -20.96
C THR A 61 -23.46 -1.82 -21.02
N LEU A 62 -23.19 -0.70 -20.32
CA LEU A 62 -21.89 -0.07 -20.29
C LEU A 62 -20.92 -0.83 -19.39
N THR A 63 -19.80 -1.28 -19.96
CA THR A 63 -18.77 -2.00 -19.23
C THR A 63 -17.56 -1.13 -18.95
N LEU A 64 -16.90 -1.36 -17.81
CA LEU A 64 -15.62 -0.66 -17.50
C LEU A 64 -14.59 -0.90 -18.60
N THR A 65 -14.45 -2.13 -19.08
CA THR A 65 -13.52 -2.45 -20.18
C THR A 65 -13.82 -1.61 -21.42
N GLY A 66 -15.11 -1.47 -21.79
CA GLY A 66 -15.51 -0.63 -22.93
C GLY A 66 -15.10 0.84 -22.74
N MET A 67 -15.36 1.40 -21.55
CA MET A 67 -14.99 2.79 -21.24
C MET A 67 -13.48 2.99 -21.31
N TYR A 68 -12.68 2.12 -20.73
CA TYR A 68 -11.22 2.24 -20.72
C TYR A 68 -10.59 2.00 -22.10
N ASN A 69 -11.16 1.10 -22.93
CA ASN A 69 -10.70 0.93 -24.31
C ASN A 69 -10.96 2.21 -25.15
N VAL A 70 -12.13 2.84 -24.96
CA VAL A 70 -12.43 4.12 -25.62
C VAL A 70 -11.52 5.23 -25.10
N MET A 71 -11.24 5.26 -23.80
CA MET A 71 -10.32 6.22 -23.21
C MET A 71 -8.91 6.14 -23.82
N GLU A 72 -8.36 4.94 -24.01
CA GLU A 72 -7.05 4.75 -24.65
C GLU A 72 -7.06 5.23 -26.12
N LYS A 73 -8.14 4.98 -26.86
CA LYS A 73 -8.29 5.50 -28.21
C LYS A 73 -8.34 7.04 -28.25
N LEU A 74 -9.05 7.65 -27.31
CA LEU A 74 -9.08 9.12 -27.19
C LEU A 74 -7.69 9.69 -26.90
N ARG A 75 -6.92 9.05 -26.02
CA ARG A 75 -5.52 9.42 -25.77
C ARG A 75 -4.63 9.29 -27.00
N ALA A 76 -4.86 8.25 -27.80
CA ALA A 76 -4.13 8.02 -29.05
C ALA A 76 -4.57 8.95 -30.19
N GLY A 77 -5.65 9.72 -30.02
CA GLY A 77 -6.23 10.53 -31.09
C GLY A 77 -6.87 9.69 -32.19
N GLU A 78 -7.27 8.46 -31.90
CA GLU A 78 -7.88 7.55 -32.87
C GLU A 78 -9.37 7.89 -33.06
N GLU A 79 -9.86 7.67 -34.30
CA GLU A 79 -11.27 7.78 -34.60
C GLU A 79 -12.10 6.67 -33.92
N LEU A 80 -13.23 7.06 -33.33
CA LEU A 80 -14.15 6.12 -32.69
C LEU A 80 -15.19 5.65 -33.71
N ASN A 81 -15.42 4.32 -33.77
CA ASN A 81 -16.54 3.78 -34.51
C ASN A 81 -17.89 4.06 -33.81
N ALA A 82 -19.03 3.79 -34.47
CA ALA A 82 -20.35 4.11 -33.96
C ALA A 82 -20.66 3.51 -32.57
N LYS A 83 -20.19 2.28 -32.31
CA LYS A 83 -20.34 1.64 -30.99
C LYS A 83 -19.50 2.34 -29.93
N GLU A 84 -18.28 2.68 -30.24
CA GLU A 84 -17.36 3.39 -29.35
C GLU A 84 -17.81 4.82 -29.08
N GLN A 85 -18.39 5.50 -30.07
CA GLN A 85 -19.06 6.79 -29.86
C GLN A 85 -20.21 6.70 -28.87
N THR A 86 -21.03 5.63 -28.95
CA THR A 86 -22.10 5.39 -27.99
C THR A 86 -21.53 5.17 -26.57
N ILE A 87 -20.47 4.38 -26.45
CA ILE A 87 -19.76 4.15 -25.16
C ILE A 87 -19.19 5.48 -24.62
N ASN A 88 -18.58 6.30 -25.50
CA ASN A 88 -18.05 7.59 -25.10
C ASN A 88 -19.13 8.54 -24.56
N GLN A 89 -20.29 8.59 -25.24
CA GLN A 89 -21.40 9.42 -24.81
C GLN A 89 -22.03 8.92 -23.50
N GLN A 90 -22.33 7.63 -23.41
CA GLN A 90 -22.93 7.03 -22.22
C GLN A 90 -21.99 7.04 -21.02
N GLY A 91 -20.72 6.76 -21.25
CA GLY A 91 -19.71 6.70 -20.21
C GLY A 91 -19.11 8.07 -19.83
N LEU A 92 -19.44 9.14 -20.56
CA LEU A 92 -18.77 10.45 -20.43
C LEU A 92 -17.25 10.27 -20.35
N VAL A 93 -16.71 9.45 -21.28
CA VAL A 93 -15.32 8.96 -21.19
C VAL A 93 -14.30 10.08 -21.26
N SER A 94 -14.59 11.17 -21.95
CA SER A 94 -13.71 12.35 -21.96
C SER A 94 -13.58 13.01 -20.57
N THR A 95 -14.65 13.02 -19.77
CA THR A 95 -14.61 13.50 -18.38
C THR A 95 -13.81 12.54 -17.53
N LEU A 96 -14.06 11.24 -17.68
CA LEU A 96 -13.30 10.20 -16.96
C LEU A 96 -11.80 10.27 -17.27
N LEU A 97 -11.43 10.56 -18.54
CA LEU A 97 -10.06 10.77 -18.96
C LEU A 97 -9.43 11.97 -18.24
N ALA A 98 -10.12 13.10 -18.18
CA ALA A 98 -9.64 14.30 -17.50
C ALA A 98 -9.44 14.05 -16.00
N ASP A 99 -10.35 13.30 -15.35
CA ASP A 99 -10.24 12.93 -13.94
C ASP A 99 -9.02 12.03 -13.69
N HIS A 100 -8.75 11.05 -14.56
CA HIS A 100 -7.56 10.22 -14.48
C HIS A 100 -6.27 11.03 -14.65
N ASP A 101 -6.24 11.94 -15.63
CA ASP A 101 -5.08 12.79 -15.86
C ASP A 101 -4.82 13.73 -14.67
N ALA A 102 -5.89 14.24 -14.04
CA ALA A 102 -5.78 15.04 -12.83
C ALA A 102 -5.22 14.23 -11.65
N LEU A 103 -5.70 12.99 -11.48
CA LEU A 103 -5.19 12.07 -10.44
C LEU A 103 -3.72 11.73 -10.68
N ASP A 104 -3.33 11.41 -11.93
CA ASP A 104 -1.94 11.08 -12.26
C ASP A 104 -1.02 12.28 -11.99
N ARG A 105 -1.42 13.50 -12.34
CA ARG A 105 -0.66 14.73 -12.02
C ARG A 105 -0.52 14.93 -10.52
N ALA A 106 -1.59 14.73 -9.74
CA ALA A 106 -1.53 14.86 -8.29
C ALA A 106 -0.57 13.83 -7.66
N VAL A 107 -0.54 12.59 -8.19
CA VAL A 107 0.40 11.55 -7.75
C VAL A 107 1.84 11.92 -8.11
N PHE A 108 2.13 12.38 -9.33
CA PHE A 108 3.47 12.84 -9.68
C PHE A 108 3.93 14.01 -8.80
N ASN A 109 3.04 14.97 -8.53
CA ASN A 109 3.32 16.08 -7.61
C ASN A 109 3.67 15.59 -6.21
N ALA A 110 2.98 14.56 -5.72
CA ALA A 110 3.26 13.96 -4.42
C ALA A 110 4.67 13.34 -4.32
N TYR A 111 5.23 12.89 -5.45
CA TYR A 111 6.64 12.48 -5.53
C TYR A 111 7.61 13.63 -5.77
N GLY A 112 7.13 14.85 -6.07
CA GLY A 112 7.96 15.97 -6.52
C GLY A 112 8.50 15.78 -7.95
N TRP A 113 7.82 15.01 -8.79
CA TRP A 113 8.24 14.67 -10.17
C TRP A 113 7.35 15.34 -11.22
N ASP A 114 7.10 16.63 -11.08
CA ASP A 114 6.26 17.41 -12.00
C ASP A 114 6.82 17.46 -13.44
N ASP A 115 8.12 17.29 -13.59
CA ASP A 115 8.80 17.14 -14.88
C ASP A 115 8.31 15.91 -15.63
N LEU A 116 8.23 14.76 -14.94
CA LEU A 116 7.70 13.51 -15.51
C LEU A 116 6.19 13.59 -15.76
N ALA A 117 5.44 14.29 -14.90
CA ALA A 117 4.02 14.52 -15.15
C ALA A 117 3.77 15.20 -16.50
N LYS A 118 4.56 16.22 -16.84
CA LYS A 118 4.48 16.93 -18.13
C LYS A 118 4.83 16.04 -19.32
N ALA A 119 5.73 15.09 -19.12
CA ALA A 119 6.23 14.21 -20.17
C ALA A 119 5.34 12.97 -20.40
N LEU A 120 4.54 12.55 -19.41
CA LEU A 120 3.87 11.25 -19.43
C LEU A 120 2.35 11.30 -19.30
N VAL A 121 1.79 12.27 -18.55
CA VAL A 121 0.35 12.31 -18.28
C VAL A 121 -0.43 12.66 -19.55
N GLY A 122 -1.48 11.91 -19.81
CA GLY A 122 -2.34 12.09 -20.98
C GLY A 122 -1.83 11.42 -22.26
N LEU A 123 -0.62 10.85 -22.23
CA LEU A 123 -0.09 10.15 -23.40
C LEU A 123 -0.63 8.71 -23.50
N PRO A 124 -0.79 8.17 -24.73
CA PRO A 124 -1.22 6.80 -24.96
C PRO A 124 -0.14 5.80 -24.51
N GLY A 125 -0.56 4.56 -24.22
CA GLY A 125 0.37 3.47 -23.91
C GLY A 125 0.75 3.37 -22.42
N ALA A 126 0.12 4.13 -21.54
CA ALA A 126 0.33 4.01 -20.09
C ALA A 126 -0.12 2.65 -19.55
N THR A 127 -1.19 2.07 -20.13
CA THR A 127 -1.76 0.76 -19.73
C THR A 127 -1.51 -0.34 -20.75
N THR A 128 -1.25 0.01 -21.99
CA THR A 128 -0.99 -0.95 -23.09
C THR A 128 0.35 -0.68 -23.79
N PRO A 129 1.08 -1.73 -24.20
CA PRO A 129 2.28 -1.54 -25.02
C PRO A 129 1.91 -0.85 -26.34
N LEU A 130 2.51 0.32 -26.58
CA LEU A 130 2.33 1.04 -27.82
C LEU A 130 3.54 0.78 -28.74
N PRO A 131 3.36 0.11 -29.88
CA PRO A 131 4.42 -0.02 -30.88
C PRO A 131 4.78 1.37 -31.44
N GLY A 132 6.05 1.66 -31.61
CA GLY A 132 6.48 2.96 -32.17
C GLY A 132 6.32 4.15 -31.24
N LYS A 133 6.35 3.93 -29.93
CA LYS A 133 6.35 4.97 -28.90
C LYS A 133 7.44 6.02 -29.17
N PRO A 134 7.14 7.34 -29.05
CA PRO A 134 8.12 8.40 -29.20
C PRO A 134 9.33 8.20 -28.26
N ALA A 135 10.55 8.46 -28.75
CA ALA A 135 11.77 8.29 -27.96
C ALA A 135 11.71 9.09 -26.64
N ALA A 136 11.23 10.32 -26.67
CA ALA A 136 11.09 11.16 -25.48
C ALA A 136 10.15 10.55 -24.44
N GLN A 137 9.05 9.91 -24.85
CA GLN A 137 8.16 9.21 -23.93
C GLN A 137 8.84 7.97 -23.34
N ALA A 138 9.57 7.19 -24.17
CA ALA A 138 10.30 6.02 -23.71
C ALA A 138 11.39 6.39 -22.69
N GLU A 139 12.14 7.46 -22.94
CA GLU A 139 13.14 8.03 -22.02
C GLU A 139 12.52 8.48 -20.69
N ALA A 140 11.38 9.17 -20.74
CA ALA A 140 10.68 9.61 -19.52
C ALA A 140 10.12 8.42 -18.71
N GLU A 141 9.66 7.35 -19.36
CA GLU A 141 9.24 6.11 -18.69
C GLU A 141 10.42 5.39 -18.04
N GLU A 142 11.57 5.34 -18.70
CA GLU A 142 12.79 4.77 -18.12
C GLU A 142 13.26 5.57 -16.92
N GLU A 143 13.25 6.91 -17.02
CA GLU A 143 13.59 7.81 -15.91
C GLU A 143 12.63 7.59 -14.72
N LEU A 144 11.31 7.45 -14.96
CA LEU A 144 10.34 7.11 -13.92
C LEU A 144 10.71 5.81 -13.20
N LEU A 145 11.06 4.77 -13.94
CA LEU A 145 11.49 3.49 -13.37
C LEU A 145 12.78 3.62 -12.56
N MET A 146 13.76 4.37 -13.07
CA MET A 146 15.01 4.62 -12.35
C MET A 146 14.78 5.34 -11.03
N ARG A 147 13.93 6.38 -11.01
CA ARG A 147 13.58 7.12 -9.78
C ARG A 147 12.84 6.23 -8.78
N LEU A 148 11.89 5.40 -9.23
CA LEU A 148 11.19 4.44 -8.36
C LEU A 148 12.16 3.40 -7.77
N VAL A 149 13.09 2.87 -8.55
CA VAL A 149 14.10 1.92 -8.06
C VAL A 149 15.04 2.58 -7.07
N ALA A 150 15.48 3.81 -7.32
CA ALA A 150 16.33 4.57 -6.42
C ALA A 150 15.62 4.83 -5.07
N LEU A 151 14.36 5.27 -5.12
CA LEU A 151 13.53 5.49 -3.94
C LEU A 151 13.30 4.18 -3.15
N ASN A 152 13.03 3.07 -3.85
CA ASN A 152 12.87 1.76 -3.20
C ASN A 152 14.15 1.33 -2.46
N LYS A 153 15.33 1.51 -3.07
CA LYS A 153 16.61 1.22 -2.42
C LYS A 153 16.85 2.10 -1.19
N GLN A 154 16.49 3.39 -1.28
CA GLN A 154 16.56 4.30 -0.14
C GLN A 154 15.65 3.84 1.00
N ARG A 155 14.39 3.50 0.71
CA ARG A 155 13.43 2.99 1.72
C ARG A 155 13.90 1.70 2.37
N ALA A 156 14.43 0.75 1.60
CA ALA A 156 14.99 -0.49 2.12
C ALA A 156 16.20 -0.23 3.05
N ALA A 157 17.04 0.77 2.76
CA ALA A 157 18.13 1.16 3.63
C ALA A 157 17.63 1.83 4.92
N GLU A 158 16.57 2.66 4.86
CA GLU A 158 15.92 3.25 6.03
C GLU A 158 15.29 2.18 6.93
N GLU A 159 14.60 1.19 6.34
CA GLU A 159 14.00 0.06 7.05
C GLU A 159 15.06 -0.81 7.76
N ALA A 160 16.21 -1.06 7.10
CA ALA A 160 17.34 -1.76 7.73
C ALA A 160 17.90 -1.02 8.96
N GLN A 161 17.69 0.29 9.07
CA GLN A 161 18.04 1.13 10.22
C GLN A 161 16.88 1.24 11.25
N GLY A 162 15.78 0.54 11.03
CA GLY A 162 14.61 0.53 11.92
C GLY A 162 13.57 1.61 11.62
N LYS A 163 13.74 2.40 10.55
CA LYS A 163 12.77 3.43 10.16
C LYS A 163 11.76 2.85 9.16
N VAL A 164 10.63 2.36 9.66
CA VAL A 164 9.53 1.87 8.84
C VAL A 164 8.53 3.00 8.57
N ARG A 165 8.10 3.14 7.30
CA ARG A 165 7.10 4.12 6.88
C ARG A 165 5.77 3.43 6.67
N TRP A 166 4.94 3.46 7.70
CA TRP A 166 3.62 2.86 7.66
C TRP A 166 2.65 3.72 6.84
N LEU A 167 1.92 3.10 5.91
CA LEU A 167 0.85 3.77 5.13
C LEU A 167 -0.37 4.10 6.00
N ARG A 168 -0.61 3.27 7.02
CA ARG A 168 -1.68 3.42 8.01
C ARG A 168 -1.13 3.14 9.39
N PRO A 169 -0.40 4.09 9.99
CA PRO A 169 0.29 3.88 11.26
C PRO A 169 -0.66 3.44 12.37
N ASP A 170 -1.86 4.02 12.48
CA ASP A 170 -2.86 3.68 13.47
C ASP A 170 -3.33 2.20 13.41
N TYR A 171 -3.24 1.59 12.23
CA TYR A 171 -3.64 0.21 12.01
C TYR A 171 -2.46 -0.76 11.96
N GLN A 172 -1.35 -0.33 11.35
CA GLN A 172 -0.18 -1.19 11.10
C GLN A 172 0.82 -1.18 12.26
N ALA A 173 0.90 -0.08 13.01
CA ALA A 173 1.78 0.11 14.17
C ALA A 173 1.06 0.93 15.27
N PRO A 174 -0.04 0.43 15.85
CA PRO A 174 -0.84 1.19 16.81
C PRO A 174 -0.07 1.58 18.08
N GLU A 175 0.98 0.85 18.43
CA GLU A 175 1.85 1.16 19.58
C GLU A 175 2.81 2.32 19.29
N GLU A 176 3.17 2.57 18.01
CA GLU A 176 4.02 3.69 17.59
C GLU A 176 3.20 4.97 17.34
N ALA A 177 1.92 4.81 16.98
CA ALA A 177 1.00 5.92 16.73
C ALA A 177 0.47 6.57 18.02
N ALA A 178 0.53 5.88 19.14
CA ALA A 178 0.20 6.47 20.44
C ALA A 178 1.29 7.50 20.82
N PRO A 179 0.93 8.77 21.12
CA PRO A 179 1.93 9.74 21.56
C PRO A 179 2.61 9.20 22.81
N THR A 180 3.91 8.97 22.68
CA THR A 180 4.71 8.38 23.76
C THR A 180 4.67 9.32 24.96
N GLN A 181 3.93 8.96 26.00
CA GLN A 181 3.98 9.62 27.32
C GLN A 181 5.40 9.62 27.95
N LYS A 182 6.42 9.20 27.20
CA LYS A 182 7.82 9.21 27.61
C LYS A 182 8.50 10.58 27.58
N GLU A 183 7.97 11.55 26.85
CA GLU A 183 8.60 12.89 26.79
C GLU A 183 8.17 13.84 27.92
N LEU A 184 7.17 13.49 28.73
CA LEU A 184 6.75 14.32 29.86
C LEU A 184 7.33 13.90 31.23
N GLN A 185 8.20 12.90 31.28
CA GLN A 185 8.80 12.42 32.54
C GLN A 185 10.34 12.47 32.56
N SER A 186 10.98 13.22 31.68
CA SER A 186 12.44 13.39 31.67
C SER A 186 12.93 14.63 32.45
N THR A 187 12.14 15.15 33.35
CA THR A 187 12.65 16.11 34.35
C THR A 187 12.09 15.71 35.71
N THR A 188 12.77 14.86 36.42
CA THR A 188 13.09 14.84 37.82
C THR A 188 13.40 13.44 38.35
N ALA A 189 14.51 13.36 39.01
CA ALA A 189 14.90 12.35 39.99
C ALA A 189 15.71 11.15 39.51
N GLU A 190 17.01 11.33 39.67
CA GLU A 190 17.92 10.27 40.08
C GLU A 190 17.38 9.48 41.28
N ALA A 191 17.66 8.23 41.27
CA ALA A 191 18.01 7.35 42.38
C ALA A 191 17.26 6.00 42.39
N SER A 192 18.11 5.01 42.42
CA SER A 192 17.98 3.68 42.98
C SER A 192 17.23 2.60 42.20
N ALA A 193 18.04 1.72 41.61
CA ALA A 193 17.75 0.28 41.49
C ALA A 193 17.46 -0.34 42.86
N PRO A 194 16.65 -1.44 42.93
CA PRO A 194 17.33 -2.74 42.85
C PRO A 194 16.60 -3.75 41.94
N ALA A 195 17.41 -4.59 41.33
CA ALA A 195 17.03 -5.82 40.66
C ALA A 195 16.22 -6.72 41.60
N ALA A 196 14.96 -6.99 41.25
CA ALA A 196 14.26 -8.14 41.77
C ALA A 196 14.25 -9.20 40.67
N ASP A 197 15.12 -10.18 40.82
CA ASP A 197 15.14 -11.45 40.12
C ASP A 197 13.84 -12.20 40.46
N LYS A 198 12.77 -11.95 39.72
CA LYS A 198 11.56 -12.75 39.76
C LYS A 198 11.90 -14.07 39.12
N THR A 199 12.11 -15.11 39.94
CA THR A 199 12.30 -16.50 39.53
C THR A 199 11.15 -16.92 38.61
N LYS A 200 11.43 -16.91 37.28
CA LYS A 200 10.46 -17.29 36.23
C LYS A 200 9.95 -18.71 36.53
N ALA A 201 8.63 -18.89 36.41
CA ALA A 201 7.98 -20.18 36.62
C ALA A 201 8.43 -21.21 35.57
N THR A 202 8.36 -22.50 35.95
CA THR A 202 8.61 -23.59 35.00
C THR A 202 7.31 -23.94 34.30
N TRP A 203 7.34 -24.08 32.96
CA TRP A 203 6.17 -24.48 32.18
C TRP A 203 5.68 -25.87 32.60
N PRO A 204 4.41 -26.05 33.01
CA PRO A 204 3.87 -27.34 33.41
C PRO A 204 3.87 -28.35 32.27
N LYS A 205 3.95 -29.64 32.60
CA LYS A 205 3.89 -30.73 31.62
C LYS A 205 2.45 -31.16 31.30
N ASP A 206 1.55 -30.95 32.24
CA ASP A 206 0.16 -31.35 32.16
C ASP A 206 -0.70 -30.24 31.52
N LEU A 207 -1.51 -30.61 30.53
CA LEU A 207 -2.34 -29.66 29.73
C LEU A 207 -3.39 -28.95 30.59
N ALA A 208 -4.03 -29.64 31.54
CA ALA A 208 -5.05 -29.04 32.39
C ALA A 208 -4.45 -27.94 33.27
N THR A 209 -3.26 -28.15 33.79
CA THR A 209 -2.50 -27.18 34.58
C THR A 209 -2.05 -25.99 33.71
N GLN A 210 -1.65 -26.22 32.44
CA GLN A 210 -1.28 -25.17 31.49
C GLN A 210 -2.48 -24.25 31.19
N VAL A 211 -3.65 -24.85 30.90
CA VAL A 211 -4.90 -24.10 30.62
C VAL A 211 -5.31 -23.25 31.83
N THR A 212 -5.31 -23.86 33.04
CA THR A 212 -5.69 -23.12 34.25
C THR A 212 -4.76 -21.93 34.51
N LEU A 213 -3.46 -22.15 34.38
CA LEU A 213 -2.43 -21.15 34.63
C LEU A 213 -2.55 -19.97 33.63
N LEU A 214 -2.73 -20.26 32.34
CA LEU A 214 -2.91 -19.22 31.31
C LEU A 214 -4.21 -18.46 31.51
N ARG A 215 -5.30 -19.14 31.87
CA ARG A 215 -6.58 -18.51 32.18
C ARG A 215 -6.49 -17.55 33.36
N ASP A 216 -5.80 -17.96 34.42
CA ASP A 216 -5.62 -17.13 35.62
C ASP A 216 -4.75 -15.89 35.33
N MET A 217 -3.74 -16.02 34.44
CA MET A 217 -2.91 -14.91 34.00
C MET A 217 -3.69 -13.93 33.11
N LEU A 218 -4.52 -14.43 32.20
CA LEU A 218 -5.37 -13.61 31.32
C LEU A 218 -6.52 -12.93 32.08
N ALA A 219 -6.99 -13.54 33.19
CA ALA A 219 -8.00 -12.93 34.07
C ALA A 219 -7.47 -11.70 34.83
N GLN A 220 -6.16 -11.61 35.05
CA GLN A 220 -5.53 -10.48 35.75
C GLN A 220 -5.22 -9.30 34.80
N SER A 221 -4.83 -9.57 33.55
CA SER A 221 -4.58 -8.56 32.53
C SER A 221 -4.51 -9.18 31.13
N PRO A 222 -4.84 -8.43 30.07
CA PRO A 222 -4.65 -8.89 28.70
C PRO A 222 -3.16 -9.09 28.41
N HIS A 223 -2.79 -10.25 27.87
CA HIS A 223 -1.42 -10.60 27.49
C HIS A 223 -1.36 -11.18 26.09
N SER A 224 -0.32 -10.84 25.33
CA SER A 224 0.00 -11.56 24.09
C SER A 224 0.62 -12.93 24.39
N ALA A 225 0.54 -13.87 23.46
CA ALA A 225 1.15 -15.19 23.61
C ALA A 225 2.66 -15.12 23.92
N GLU A 226 3.36 -14.15 23.34
CA GLU A 226 4.79 -13.90 23.60
C GLU A 226 5.05 -13.37 25.01
N SER A 227 4.18 -12.48 25.49
CA SER A 227 4.24 -11.95 26.86
C SER A 227 4.00 -13.03 27.90
N LEU A 228 3.02 -13.91 27.65
CA LEU A 228 2.76 -15.09 28.49
C LEU A 228 3.97 -16.04 28.49
N ALA A 229 4.50 -16.38 27.31
CA ALA A 229 5.67 -17.26 27.21
C ALA A 229 6.92 -16.69 27.90
N ALA A 230 7.09 -15.35 27.90
CA ALA A 230 8.24 -14.68 28.52
C ALA A 230 8.28 -14.83 30.07
N GLN A 231 7.15 -15.16 30.69
CA GLN A 231 7.06 -15.37 32.14
C GLN A 231 7.63 -16.74 32.60
N PHE A 232 7.94 -17.64 31.64
CA PHE A 232 8.48 -18.95 31.91
C PHE A 232 9.98 -19.06 31.58
N LYS A 233 10.71 -19.96 32.29
CA LYS A 233 12.17 -20.11 32.16
C LYS A 233 12.67 -20.44 30.75
N ARG A 234 11.89 -21.13 29.91
CA ARG A 234 12.28 -21.56 28.56
C ARG A 234 11.48 -20.93 27.44
N LYS A 235 10.71 -19.86 27.73
CA LYS A 235 9.84 -19.16 26.79
C LYS A 235 9.04 -20.11 25.86
N PRO A 236 8.12 -20.96 26.40
CA PRO A 236 7.47 -22.05 25.66
C PRO A 236 6.37 -21.51 24.71
N LEU A 237 6.74 -20.65 23.75
CA LEU A 237 5.80 -19.98 22.86
C LEU A 237 4.92 -20.97 22.08
N LYS A 238 5.50 -22.10 21.63
CA LYS A 238 4.74 -23.14 20.92
C LYS A 238 3.66 -23.75 21.82
N GLY A 239 4.00 -24.10 23.04
CA GLY A 239 3.05 -24.67 24.01
C GLY A 239 1.96 -23.67 24.44
N VAL A 240 2.31 -22.39 24.59
CA VAL A 240 1.34 -21.32 24.88
C VAL A 240 0.34 -21.17 23.72
N ASN A 241 0.82 -21.14 22.48
CA ASN A 241 -0.04 -21.04 21.30
C ASN A 241 -0.95 -22.27 21.13
N GLU A 242 -0.45 -23.47 21.41
CA GLU A 242 -1.27 -24.69 21.35
C GLU A 242 -2.42 -24.64 22.37
N VAL A 243 -2.17 -24.16 23.58
CA VAL A 243 -3.21 -24.02 24.62
C VAL A 243 -4.20 -22.90 24.30
N LEU A 244 -3.76 -21.79 23.68
CA LEU A 244 -4.65 -20.68 23.31
C LEU A 244 -5.51 -20.99 22.08
N SER A 245 -5.13 -22.02 21.29
CA SER A 245 -5.84 -22.43 20.06
C SER A 245 -6.77 -23.63 20.28
N ALA A 246 -6.74 -24.27 21.45
CA ALA A 246 -7.57 -25.41 21.83
C ALA A 246 -8.86 -24.98 22.54
#